data_dd23b99fe32543c1d384aa083067753f
#
_entry.id   dd23b99fe32543c1d384aa083067753f
#
_cell.length_a   1.000
_cell.length_b   1.000
_cell.length_c   1.000
_cell.angle_alpha   90.00
_cell.angle_beta   90.00
_cell.angle_gamma   90.00
#
_symmetry.space_group_name_H-M   'P 1'
#
loop_
_entity.id
_entity.type
_entity.pdbx_description
1 polymer ?
#
loop_
_entity_poly.entity_id
_entity_poly.type
_entity_poly.pdbx_seq_one_letter_code
_entity_poly.pdbx_strand_id
1 'polypeptide(L)'
;MAKREKKHIVSKKHFARVEREQIQKRYINLTALAVAAVVIILIGTGILLEGVFKPKQPVAQVNDTNISTREFQTWARFDRYQLVNQYASYYEFMQSFSDVSTQSMFETQLWQIQMQLEPAFLGQSVIDILIEDVLIREEAERLEISISEDEVDKYMAESMFRYYPDGTPTPTPVMAVPTSTLFPLQMTLVAPPPTDVITDTVPMEPTPIPIEEEAAPTDIAPTPTVYTVDAYRSQYDEYLKVVGDYADISDTDLHWIFECYLYRQKLMDVITADIATEAEQAWVRHILVADEEAAIEVLARLEVGEDFAKLAEELSTDPGSAANGGDMGWFGTGQMVAEFEAVAFSLEIGAISEPVESDYGWHIIQALGRETRLIDEADLDQLRQETFQEWLTALREEADVETYEWSAVVPIEPSIPANMLLTTP
;
A
#
# COMPACT_ATOMS: atom_id res chain seq x y z
N MET A 1 38.58 82.03 58.61
CA MET A 1 37.12 81.94 58.54
C MET A 1 36.73 80.42 58.40
N ALA A 2 36.34 79.75 59.49
CA ALA A 2 36.00 78.35 59.51
C ALA A 2 34.51 78.21 59.15
N LYS A 3 34.21 77.39 58.06
CA LYS A 3 32.89 77.10 57.60
C LYS A 3 32.31 75.95 58.51
N ARG A 4 31.33 76.33 59.35
CA ARG A 4 30.61 75.34 60.19
C ARG A 4 29.73 74.43 59.30
N GLU A 5 30.08 73.11 59.24
CA GLU A 5 29.17 72.12 58.68
C GLU A 5 27.95 71.97 59.59
N LYS A 6 26.75 72.22 59.02
CA LYS A 6 25.48 71.96 59.65
C LYS A 6 25.25 70.41 59.65
N LYS A 7 25.39 69.73 60.83
CA LYS A 7 24.92 68.40 61.03
C LYS A 7 23.40 68.32 60.87
N HIS A 8 22.97 67.65 59.83
CA HIS A 8 21.55 67.37 59.61
C HIS A 8 21.10 66.39 60.71
N ILE A 9 20.28 66.93 61.64
CA ILE A 9 19.64 66.11 62.70
C ILE A 9 18.46 65.43 62.08
N VAL A 10 18.66 64.07 61.68
CA VAL A 10 17.55 63.24 61.16
C VAL A 10 16.66 62.91 62.31
N SER A 11 15.40 63.29 62.27
CA SER A 11 14.42 63.08 63.36
C SER A 11 14.10 61.55 63.49
N LYS A 12 13.83 61.11 64.73
CA LYS A 12 13.44 59.68 65.03
C LYS A 12 12.25 59.19 64.18
N LYS A 13 11.37 60.09 63.72
CA LYS A 13 10.25 59.78 62.83
C LYS A 13 10.72 59.43 61.42
N HIS A 14 11.82 60.03 60.94
CA HIS A 14 12.38 59.73 59.61
C HIS A 14 13.08 58.36 59.63
N PHE A 15 13.76 57.98 60.68
CA PHE A 15 14.37 56.69 60.85
C PHE A 15 13.29 55.55 60.85
N ALA A 16 12.24 55.72 61.65
CA ALA A 16 11.14 54.77 61.73
C ALA A 16 10.36 54.61 60.38
N ARG A 17 10.33 55.68 59.57
CA ARG A 17 9.73 55.62 58.22
C ARG A 17 10.63 54.85 57.23
N VAL A 18 11.92 55.16 57.23
CA VAL A 18 12.90 54.43 56.34
C VAL A 18 13.01 52.99 56.70
N GLU A 19 12.96 52.65 57.99
CA GLU A 19 12.95 51.24 58.46
C GLU A 19 11.71 50.46 57.99
N ARG A 20 10.51 51.08 58.09
CA ARG A 20 9.27 50.52 57.56
C ARG A 20 9.30 50.34 56.03
N GLU A 21 9.83 51.32 55.29
CA GLU A 21 9.97 51.25 53.84
C GLU A 21 10.99 50.13 53.45
N GLN A 22 12.05 49.95 54.22
CA GLN A 22 13.02 48.82 53.99
C GLN A 22 12.39 47.45 54.29
N ILE A 23 11.62 47.36 55.33
CA ILE A 23 10.86 46.13 55.68
C ILE A 23 9.85 45.80 54.60
N GLN A 24 9.06 46.83 54.16
CA GLN A 24 8.11 46.64 53.04
C GLN A 24 8.78 46.24 51.73
N LYS A 25 9.91 46.87 51.35
CA LYS A 25 10.70 46.44 50.17
C LYS A 25 11.22 45.03 50.29
N ARG A 26 11.66 44.61 51.49
CA ARG A 26 12.08 43.21 51.72
C ARG A 26 10.91 42.22 51.52
N TYR A 27 9.72 42.52 52.05
CA TYR A 27 8.55 41.69 51.87
C TYR A 27 8.09 41.63 50.40
N ILE A 28 8.09 42.77 49.71
CA ILE A 28 7.77 42.85 48.29
C ILE A 28 8.78 42.03 47.44
N ASN A 29 10.07 42.14 47.73
CA ASN A 29 11.10 41.37 47.04
C ASN A 29 11.00 39.86 47.37
N LEU A 30 10.71 39.49 48.62
CA LEU A 30 10.52 38.09 49.00
C LEU A 30 9.27 37.47 48.34
N THR A 31 8.15 38.20 48.30
CA THR A 31 6.94 37.75 47.60
C THR A 31 7.15 37.66 46.11
N ALA A 32 7.85 38.62 45.46
CA ALA A 32 8.18 38.58 44.07
C ALA A 32 9.10 37.37 43.72
N LEU A 33 10.07 37.07 44.59
CA LEU A 33 10.96 35.93 44.45
C LEU A 33 10.21 34.58 44.63
N ALA A 34 9.27 34.54 45.59
CA ALA A 34 8.44 33.36 45.80
C ALA A 34 7.50 33.10 44.61
N VAL A 35 6.89 34.15 44.03
CA VAL A 35 6.07 34.05 42.83
C VAL A 35 6.91 33.58 41.63
N ALA A 36 8.11 34.17 41.44
CA ALA A 36 9.03 33.74 40.39
C ALA A 36 9.44 32.28 40.52
N ALA A 37 9.72 31.83 41.75
CA ALA A 37 10.06 30.41 42.02
C ALA A 37 8.87 29.46 41.69
N VAL A 38 7.65 29.82 42.07
CA VAL A 38 6.44 29.05 41.71
C VAL A 38 6.25 28.98 40.19
N VAL A 39 6.43 30.07 39.47
CA VAL A 39 6.33 30.10 38.00
C VAL A 39 7.39 29.20 37.37
N ILE A 40 8.63 29.27 37.84
CA ILE A 40 9.72 28.42 37.34
C ILE A 40 9.41 26.92 37.61
N ILE A 41 8.89 26.60 38.79
CA ILE A 41 8.48 25.21 39.12
C ILE A 41 7.36 24.76 38.21
N LEU A 42 6.33 25.58 37.98
CA LEU A 42 5.20 25.26 37.09
C LEU A 42 5.68 25.05 35.64
N ILE A 43 6.55 25.93 35.14
CA ILE A 43 7.15 25.78 33.80
C ILE A 43 8.01 24.53 33.75
N GLY A 44 8.87 24.30 34.75
CA GLY A 44 9.73 23.12 34.83
C GLY A 44 8.96 21.81 34.93
N THR A 45 7.87 21.78 35.72
CA THR A 45 6.97 20.62 35.80
C THR A 45 6.20 20.42 34.49
N GLY A 46 5.76 21.48 33.82
CA GLY A 46 5.12 21.41 32.50
C GLY A 46 6.06 20.81 31.45
N ILE A 47 7.29 21.29 31.38
CA ILE A 47 8.31 20.76 30.44
C ILE A 47 8.63 19.29 30.75
N LEU A 48 8.75 18.91 32.03
CA LEU A 48 8.98 17.53 32.46
C LEU A 48 7.81 16.60 32.12
N LEU A 49 6.58 17.06 32.37
CA LEU A 49 5.38 16.27 32.06
C LEU A 49 5.23 16.08 30.55
N GLU A 50 5.39 17.13 29.77
CA GLU A 50 5.20 17.02 28.30
C GLU A 50 6.39 16.39 27.58
N GLY A 51 7.63 16.72 28.01
CA GLY A 51 8.84 16.27 27.29
C GLY A 51 9.37 14.91 27.73
N VAL A 52 9.03 14.43 28.94
CA VAL A 52 9.61 13.18 29.48
C VAL A 52 8.55 12.14 29.85
N PHE A 53 7.46 12.55 30.49
CA PHE A 53 6.46 11.59 30.98
C PHE A 53 5.42 11.22 29.95
N LYS A 54 4.83 12.18 29.21
CA LYS A 54 3.83 11.88 28.18
C LYS A 54 4.36 10.97 27.06
N PRO A 55 5.55 11.19 26.50
CA PRO A 55 6.06 10.33 25.43
C PRO A 55 6.27 8.87 25.84
N LYS A 56 6.37 8.59 27.13
CA LYS A 56 6.56 7.24 27.69
C LYS A 56 5.27 6.58 28.14
N GLN A 57 4.14 7.29 28.12
CA GLN A 57 2.87 6.68 28.47
C GLN A 57 2.49 5.69 27.36
N PRO A 58 1.98 4.50 27.71
CA PRO A 58 1.52 3.56 26.71
C PRO A 58 0.23 4.05 26.04
N VAL A 59 0.11 3.83 24.73
CA VAL A 59 -1.12 4.01 23.94
C VAL A 59 -1.80 2.67 23.70
N ALA A 60 -1.03 1.58 23.76
CA ALA A 60 -1.54 0.22 23.77
C ALA A 60 -0.55 -0.69 24.51
N GLN A 61 -1.01 -1.87 24.89
CA GLN A 61 -0.20 -2.97 25.38
C GLN A 61 -0.60 -4.24 24.61
N VAL A 62 0.40 -5.01 24.20
CA VAL A 62 0.22 -6.30 23.54
C VAL A 62 1.01 -7.31 24.36
N ASN A 63 0.34 -8.27 24.98
CA ASN A 63 0.92 -9.18 25.94
C ASN A 63 1.67 -8.40 27.06
N ASP A 64 2.98 -8.59 27.16
CA ASP A 64 3.83 -7.88 28.14
C ASP A 64 4.52 -6.63 27.53
N THR A 65 4.31 -6.32 26.25
CA THR A 65 4.98 -5.24 25.51
C THR A 65 4.12 -4.00 25.43
N ASN A 66 4.65 -2.86 25.90
CA ASN A 66 3.98 -1.56 25.82
C ASN A 66 4.35 -0.81 24.54
N ILE A 67 3.37 -0.30 23.84
CA ILE A 67 3.53 0.64 22.73
C ILE A 67 3.48 2.06 23.30
N SER A 68 4.57 2.79 23.21
CA SER A 68 4.67 4.14 23.80
C SER A 68 4.01 5.20 22.91
N THR A 69 3.59 6.32 23.54
CA THR A 69 3.12 7.51 22.81
C THR A 69 4.15 8.00 21.80
N ARG A 70 5.45 7.87 22.09
CA ARG A 70 6.51 8.29 21.15
C ARG A 70 6.50 7.45 19.89
N GLU A 71 6.50 6.12 20.00
CA GLU A 71 6.44 5.20 18.86
C GLU A 71 5.19 5.47 18.01
N PHE A 72 4.05 5.62 18.66
CA PHE A 72 2.79 5.97 18.01
C PHE A 72 2.89 7.31 17.24
N GLN A 73 3.41 8.36 17.88
CA GLN A 73 3.55 9.67 17.23
C GLN A 73 4.57 9.66 16.09
N THR A 74 5.66 8.93 16.23
CA THR A 74 6.67 8.78 15.17
C THR A 74 6.06 8.12 13.94
N TRP A 75 5.37 6.99 14.13
CA TRP A 75 4.70 6.30 13.02
C TRP A 75 3.58 7.15 12.41
N ALA A 76 2.73 7.76 13.24
CA ALA A 76 1.64 8.62 12.77
C ALA A 76 2.15 9.84 11.96
N ARG A 77 3.28 10.45 12.33
CA ARG A 77 3.90 11.53 11.56
C ARG A 77 4.45 11.04 10.21
N PHE A 78 5.05 9.85 10.20
CA PHE A 78 5.56 9.25 8.98
C PHE A 78 4.43 8.91 8.00
N ASP A 79 3.40 8.22 8.48
CA ASP A 79 2.24 7.85 7.67
C ASP A 79 1.51 9.09 7.13
N ARG A 80 1.33 10.08 8.00
CA ARG A 80 0.77 11.38 7.62
C ARG A 80 1.61 12.09 6.56
N TYR A 81 2.93 12.07 6.68
CA TYR A 81 3.84 12.63 5.68
C TYR A 81 3.68 11.94 4.32
N GLN A 82 3.59 10.61 4.31
CA GLN A 82 3.37 9.84 3.09
C GLN A 82 2.03 10.18 2.43
N LEU A 83 0.95 10.22 3.22
CA LEU A 83 -0.39 10.58 2.74
C LEU A 83 -0.45 12.02 2.18
N VAL A 84 0.19 12.97 2.83
CA VAL A 84 0.25 14.37 2.36
C VAL A 84 1.02 14.47 1.04
N ASN A 85 2.14 13.76 0.89
CA ASN A 85 2.90 13.72 -0.36
C ASN A 85 2.11 13.03 -1.48
N GLN A 86 1.43 11.94 -1.17
CA GLN A 86 0.56 11.26 -2.11
C GLN A 86 -0.58 12.17 -2.57
N TYR A 87 -1.22 12.88 -1.63
CA TYR A 87 -2.25 13.86 -1.93
C TYR A 87 -1.73 14.95 -2.88
N ALA A 88 -0.57 15.53 -2.57
CA ALA A 88 0.05 16.57 -3.39
C ALA A 88 0.33 16.08 -4.81
N SER A 89 0.87 14.87 -4.95
CA SER A 89 1.15 14.24 -6.24
C SER A 89 -0.13 14.00 -7.07
N TYR A 90 -1.19 13.48 -6.45
CA TYR A 90 -2.48 13.30 -7.14
C TYR A 90 -3.14 14.62 -7.49
N TYR A 91 -3.03 15.63 -6.62
CA TYR A 91 -3.56 16.96 -6.89
C TYR A 91 -2.87 17.63 -8.09
N GLU A 92 -1.53 17.60 -8.13
CA GLU A 92 -0.76 18.14 -9.25
C GLU A 92 -1.05 17.38 -10.55
N PHE A 93 -1.16 16.04 -10.48
CA PHE A 93 -1.49 15.23 -11.62
C PHE A 93 -2.91 15.53 -12.15
N MET A 94 -3.90 15.65 -11.27
CA MET A 94 -5.26 16.06 -11.61
C MET A 94 -5.29 17.41 -12.37
N GLN A 95 -4.48 18.37 -11.95
CA GLN A 95 -4.41 19.70 -12.61
C GLN A 95 -3.86 19.62 -14.04
N SER A 96 -3.18 18.53 -14.42
CA SER A 96 -2.67 18.33 -15.79
C SER A 96 -3.76 17.93 -16.79
N PHE A 97 -4.94 17.50 -16.34
CA PHE A 97 -6.07 17.12 -17.18
C PHE A 97 -7.07 18.27 -17.33
N SER A 98 -7.64 18.40 -18.53
CA SER A 98 -8.65 19.42 -18.84
C SER A 98 -10.08 18.87 -18.87
N ASP A 99 -10.27 17.54 -18.89
CA ASP A 99 -11.58 16.90 -18.92
C ASP A 99 -12.14 16.65 -17.52
N VAL A 100 -13.44 16.91 -17.34
CA VAL A 100 -14.14 16.86 -16.05
C VAL A 100 -14.24 15.41 -15.53
N SER A 101 -14.36 14.42 -16.41
CA SER A 101 -14.54 13.02 -15.99
C SER A 101 -13.28 12.46 -15.35
N THR A 102 -12.13 12.72 -15.95
CA THR A 102 -10.83 12.33 -15.40
C THR A 102 -10.55 13.07 -14.08
N GLN A 103 -10.83 14.39 -14.02
CA GLN A 103 -10.68 15.16 -12.79
C GLN A 103 -11.54 14.57 -11.65
N SER A 104 -12.78 14.18 -11.92
CA SER A 104 -13.68 13.60 -10.92
C SER A 104 -13.17 12.27 -10.34
N MET A 105 -12.47 11.46 -11.13
CA MET A 105 -11.83 10.25 -10.62
C MET A 105 -10.75 10.56 -9.58
N PHE A 106 -9.90 11.57 -9.86
CA PHE A 106 -8.86 11.99 -8.91
C PHE A 106 -9.44 12.69 -7.69
N GLU A 107 -10.53 13.47 -7.82
CA GLU A 107 -11.22 14.05 -6.67
C GLU A 107 -11.66 12.98 -5.67
N THR A 108 -12.18 11.85 -6.15
CA THR A 108 -12.55 10.72 -5.28
C THR A 108 -11.33 10.18 -4.50
N GLN A 109 -10.18 10.00 -5.16
CA GLN A 109 -8.95 9.56 -4.50
C GLN A 109 -8.45 10.60 -3.48
N LEU A 110 -8.48 11.87 -3.82
CA LEU A 110 -8.09 12.95 -2.92
C LEU A 110 -9.00 13.01 -1.69
N TRP A 111 -10.30 12.79 -1.84
CA TRP A 111 -11.24 12.67 -0.72
C TRP A 111 -10.92 11.48 0.19
N GLN A 112 -10.58 10.34 -0.38
CA GLN A 112 -10.18 9.17 0.38
C GLN A 112 -8.93 9.46 1.24
N ILE A 113 -7.91 10.11 0.66
CA ILE A 113 -6.70 10.48 1.41
C ILE A 113 -7.03 11.51 2.50
N GLN A 114 -7.88 12.50 2.23
CA GLN A 114 -8.33 13.45 3.26
C GLN A 114 -9.01 12.74 4.44
N MET A 115 -9.84 11.75 4.17
CA MET A 115 -10.47 10.93 5.23
C MET A 115 -9.43 10.15 6.05
N GLN A 116 -8.43 9.55 5.38
CA GLN A 116 -7.33 8.85 6.07
C GLN A 116 -6.49 9.78 6.95
N LEU A 117 -6.38 11.06 6.59
CA LEU A 117 -5.67 12.07 7.37
C LEU A 117 -6.44 12.58 8.60
N GLU A 118 -7.75 12.28 8.71
CA GLU A 118 -8.51 12.61 9.91
C GLU A 118 -7.93 11.90 11.14
N PRO A 119 -7.74 12.61 12.27
CA PRO A 119 -7.03 12.05 13.43
C PRO A 119 -7.61 10.74 13.95
N ALA A 120 -8.92 10.52 13.83
CA ALA A 120 -9.55 9.29 14.28
C ALA A 120 -9.18 8.09 13.41
N PHE A 121 -9.16 8.27 12.09
CA PHE A 121 -8.80 7.21 11.14
C PHE A 121 -7.30 6.93 11.16
N LEU A 122 -6.47 7.98 11.06
CA LEU A 122 -5.02 7.86 11.11
C LEU A 122 -4.57 7.20 12.42
N GLY A 123 -5.10 7.67 13.55
CA GLY A 123 -4.72 7.13 14.85
C GLY A 123 -5.11 5.67 15.03
N GLN A 124 -6.28 5.26 14.57
CA GLN A 124 -6.70 3.86 14.61
C GLN A 124 -5.81 2.99 13.71
N SER A 125 -5.55 3.42 12.47
CA SER A 125 -4.67 2.69 11.55
C SER A 125 -3.28 2.49 12.15
N VAL A 126 -2.69 3.53 12.72
CA VAL A 126 -1.35 3.45 13.33
C VAL A 126 -1.31 2.55 14.56
N ILE A 127 -2.36 2.57 15.41
CA ILE A 127 -2.45 1.64 16.55
C ILE A 127 -2.48 0.19 16.06
N ASP A 128 -3.28 -0.10 15.04
CA ASP A 128 -3.39 -1.45 14.50
C ASP A 128 -2.05 -1.91 13.89
N ILE A 129 -1.35 -1.06 13.14
CA ILE A 129 -0.01 -1.34 12.60
C ILE A 129 0.98 -1.65 13.72
N LEU A 130 0.99 -0.86 14.79
CA LEU A 130 1.94 -1.05 15.89
C LEU A 130 1.64 -2.30 16.74
N ILE A 131 0.36 -2.64 16.91
CA ILE A 131 -0.04 -3.91 17.54
C ILE A 131 0.48 -5.08 16.70
N GLU A 132 0.27 -5.04 15.39
CA GLU A 132 0.78 -6.05 14.47
C GLU A 132 2.32 -6.13 14.49
N ASP A 133 3.03 -4.98 14.55
CA ASP A 133 4.49 -4.96 14.61
C ASP A 133 5.01 -5.66 15.87
N VAL A 134 4.38 -5.45 17.03
CA VAL A 134 4.75 -6.15 18.26
C VAL A 134 4.57 -7.66 18.09
N LEU A 135 3.42 -8.11 17.57
CA LEU A 135 3.15 -9.53 17.34
C LEU A 135 4.14 -10.16 16.35
N ILE A 136 4.45 -9.45 15.27
CA ILE A 136 5.44 -9.86 14.26
C ILE A 136 6.82 -10.01 14.88
N ARG A 137 7.26 -9.08 15.75
CA ARG A 137 8.56 -9.17 16.42
C ARG A 137 8.62 -10.29 17.44
N GLU A 138 7.56 -10.51 18.23
CA GLU A 138 7.48 -11.63 19.18
C GLU A 138 7.56 -12.97 18.43
N GLU A 139 6.88 -13.09 17.30
CA GLU A 139 6.93 -14.31 16.49
C GLU A 139 8.26 -14.48 15.76
N ALA A 140 8.87 -13.39 15.26
CA ALA A 140 10.18 -13.41 14.66
C ALA A 140 11.25 -13.86 15.68
N GLU A 141 11.17 -13.40 16.93
CA GLU A 141 12.03 -13.86 18.00
C GLU A 141 11.85 -15.36 18.27
N ARG A 142 10.59 -15.85 18.31
CA ARG A 142 10.27 -17.27 18.48
C ARG A 142 10.86 -18.15 17.37
N LEU A 143 10.91 -17.61 16.14
CA LEU A 143 11.45 -18.28 14.95
C LEU A 143 12.94 -18.02 14.72
N GLU A 144 13.62 -17.33 15.67
CA GLU A 144 15.03 -16.95 15.59
C GLU A 144 15.36 -16.08 14.35
N ILE A 145 14.38 -15.29 13.85
CA ILE A 145 14.58 -14.33 12.78
C ILE A 145 15.16 -13.05 13.38
N SER A 146 16.29 -12.62 12.87
CA SER A 146 16.92 -11.36 13.25
C SER A 146 17.17 -10.48 12.02
N ILE A 147 17.25 -9.17 12.25
CA ILE A 147 17.56 -8.17 11.24
C ILE A 147 18.77 -7.38 11.73
N SER A 148 19.75 -7.24 10.85
CA SER A 148 20.95 -6.41 11.12
C SER A 148 20.73 -4.99 10.60
N GLU A 149 21.47 -4.03 11.16
CA GLU A 149 21.50 -2.64 10.73
C GLU A 149 21.88 -2.52 9.24
N ASP A 150 22.87 -3.31 8.78
CA ASP A 150 23.27 -3.37 7.36
C ASP A 150 22.13 -3.84 6.44
N GLU A 151 21.24 -4.74 6.90
CA GLU A 151 20.07 -5.18 6.12
C GLU A 151 19.03 -4.07 6.02
N VAL A 152 18.82 -3.30 7.09
CA VAL A 152 17.93 -2.13 7.07
C VAL A 152 18.45 -1.08 6.11
N ASP A 153 19.75 -0.73 6.19
CA ASP A 153 20.40 0.22 5.29
C ASP A 153 20.27 -0.20 3.83
N LYS A 154 20.51 -1.48 3.54
CA LYS A 154 20.35 -2.04 2.20
C LYS A 154 18.91 -1.96 1.72
N TYR A 155 17.96 -2.37 2.55
CA TYR A 155 16.54 -2.32 2.22
C TYR A 155 16.06 -0.88 1.94
N MET A 156 16.47 0.09 2.76
CA MET A 156 16.17 1.50 2.53
C MET A 156 16.77 2.01 1.21
N ALA A 157 18.04 1.66 0.95
CA ALA A 157 18.71 2.06 -0.28
C ALA A 157 18.00 1.51 -1.53
N GLU A 158 17.61 0.26 -1.51
CA GLU A 158 16.98 -0.44 -2.63
C GLU A 158 15.51 -0.02 -2.81
N SER A 159 14.71 0.01 -1.74
CA SER A 159 13.27 0.27 -1.80
C SER A 159 12.92 1.74 -2.05
N MET A 160 13.60 2.67 -1.35
CA MET A 160 13.29 4.09 -1.44
C MET A 160 14.02 4.80 -2.56
N PHE A 161 15.30 4.47 -2.76
CA PHE A 161 16.17 5.22 -3.67
C PHE A 161 16.52 4.44 -4.94
N ARG A 162 16.11 3.17 -5.04
CA ARG A 162 16.47 2.25 -6.13
C ARG A 162 17.99 2.20 -6.34
N TYR A 163 18.73 2.34 -5.26
CA TYR A 163 20.18 2.19 -5.24
C TYR A 163 20.53 0.77 -4.82
N TYR A 164 21.21 0.04 -5.69
CA TYR A 164 21.59 -1.36 -5.49
C TYR A 164 23.11 -1.44 -5.29
N PRO A 165 23.61 -1.51 -4.04
CA PRO A 165 25.03 -1.53 -3.75
C PRO A 165 25.75 -2.73 -4.36
N ASP A 166 25.06 -3.86 -4.47
CA ASP A 166 25.58 -5.12 -5.03
C ASP A 166 25.36 -5.23 -6.56
N GLY A 167 24.85 -4.18 -7.19
CA GLY A 167 24.47 -4.14 -8.61
C GLY A 167 22.96 -4.27 -8.81
N THR A 168 22.45 -3.65 -9.87
CA THR A 168 21.02 -3.70 -10.21
C THR A 168 20.59 -5.17 -10.33
N PRO A 169 19.51 -5.59 -9.64
CA PRO A 169 19.01 -6.94 -9.77
C PRO A 169 18.72 -7.19 -11.25
N THR A 170 19.33 -8.24 -11.81
CA THR A 170 18.96 -8.70 -13.14
C THR A 170 17.50 -9.10 -13.05
N PRO A 171 16.61 -8.56 -13.90
CA PRO A 171 15.22 -9.00 -13.86
C PRO A 171 15.23 -10.52 -13.98
N THR A 172 14.66 -11.18 -12.98
CA THR A 172 14.44 -12.63 -13.05
C THR A 172 13.71 -12.85 -14.35
N PRO A 173 14.25 -13.67 -15.29
CA PRO A 173 13.50 -13.93 -16.50
C PRO A 173 12.13 -14.41 -16.06
N VAL A 174 11.09 -13.65 -16.42
CA VAL A 174 9.71 -14.10 -16.26
C VAL A 174 9.71 -15.47 -16.88
N MET A 175 9.58 -16.53 -16.05
CA MET A 175 9.49 -17.88 -16.59
C MET A 175 8.31 -17.82 -17.54
N ALA A 176 8.61 -17.85 -18.85
CA ALA A 176 7.58 -17.85 -19.85
C ALA A 176 6.66 -19.01 -19.45
N VAL A 177 5.43 -18.67 -19.06
CA VAL A 177 4.40 -19.68 -18.78
C VAL A 177 4.44 -20.62 -19.98
N PRO A 178 4.74 -21.94 -19.80
CA PRO A 178 4.90 -22.81 -20.93
C PRO A 178 3.65 -22.68 -21.79
N THR A 179 3.79 -22.25 -23.02
CA THR A 179 2.67 -22.19 -23.95
C THR A 179 2.19 -23.63 -24.07
N SER A 180 1.01 -23.92 -23.54
CA SER A 180 0.41 -25.26 -23.62
C SER A 180 0.45 -25.71 -25.06
N THR A 181 1.09 -26.84 -25.30
CA THR A 181 1.01 -27.46 -26.63
C THR A 181 -0.40 -28.00 -26.75
N LEU A 182 -1.27 -27.29 -27.49
CA LEU A 182 -2.66 -27.69 -27.66
C LEU A 182 -2.76 -29.13 -28.14
N PHE A 183 -3.53 -29.93 -27.43
CA PHE A 183 -3.84 -31.28 -27.89
C PHE A 183 -4.70 -31.22 -29.16
N PRO A 184 -4.72 -32.27 -30.00
CA PRO A 184 -5.49 -32.25 -31.26
C PRO A 184 -6.95 -31.87 -31.10
N LEU A 185 -7.58 -32.22 -29.99
CA LEU A 185 -8.96 -31.86 -29.68
C LEU A 185 -9.06 -30.34 -29.44
N GLN A 186 -8.16 -29.77 -28.64
CA GLN A 186 -8.11 -28.33 -28.37
C GLN A 186 -7.85 -27.55 -29.65
N MET A 187 -6.94 -28.01 -30.49
CA MET A 187 -6.68 -27.39 -31.80
C MET A 187 -7.95 -27.38 -32.68
N THR A 188 -8.78 -28.41 -32.57
CA THR A 188 -10.06 -28.47 -33.33
C THR A 188 -11.11 -27.54 -32.77
N LEU A 189 -11.15 -27.36 -31.44
CA LEU A 189 -12.12 -26.51 -30.76
C LEU A 189 -11.83 -25.01 -30.93
N VAL A 190 -10.54 -24.65 -31.08
CA VAL A 190 -10.07 -23.27 -31.20
C VAL A 190 -9.79 -22.86 -32.67
N ALA A 191 -9.72 -23.85 -33.59
CA ALA A 191 -9.52 -23.57 -35.01
C ALA A 191 -10.67 -22.73 -35.59
N PRO A 192 -10.39 -21.66 -36.33
CA PRO A 192 -11.45 -20.94 -37.03
C PRO A 192 -12.18 -21.87 -37.99
N PRO A 193 -13.51 -21.72 -38.16
CA PRO A 193 -14.26 -22.56 -39.09
C PRO A 193 -13.64 -22.51 -40.48
N PRO A 194 -13.66 -23.63 -41.23
CA PRO A 194 -13.05 -23.70 -42.55
C PRO A 194 -13.71 -22.63 -43.42
N THR A 195 -12.94 -21.65 -43.85
CA THR A 195 -13.35 -20.66 -44.81
C THR A 195 -13.62 -21.40 -46.13
N ASP A 196 -14.83 -21.40 -46.63
CA ASP A 196 -15.12 -21.90 -47.97
C ASP A 196 -14.23 -21.18 -48.98
N VAL A 197 -13.19 -21.86 -49.39
CA VAL A 197 -12.27 -21.37 -50.44
C VAL A 197 -13.06 -21.42 -51.72
N ILE A 198 -13.60 -20.31 -52.15
CA ILE A 198 -14.03 -20.12 -53.53
C ILE A 198 -12.74 -20.21 -54.36
N THR A 199 -12.52 -21.40 -54.91
CA THR A 199 -11.42 -21.65 -55.87
C THR A 199 -11.76 -20.99 -57.21
N ASP A 200 -11.50 -19.69 -57.31
CA ASP A 200 -11.24 -19.11 -58.62
C ASP A 200 -9.73 -19.14 -58.85
N THR A 201 -9.31 -20.17 -59.51
CA THR A 201 -7.92 -20.42 -59.89
C THR A 201 -7.48 -19.45 -60.97
N VAL A 202 -6.79 -18.40 -60.60
CA VAL A 202 -5.87 -17.70 -61.48
C VAL A 202 -4.47 -18.07 -61.03
N PRO A 203 -3.62 -18.70 -61.87
CA PRO A 203 -2.22 -18.98 -61.46
C PRO A 203 -1.44 -17.66 -61.46
N MET A 204 -1.19 -17.11 -60.31
CA MET A 204 -0.13 -16.11 -60.14
C MET A 204 1.15 -16.81 -59.79
N GLU A 205 2.16 -16.66 -60.61
CA GLU A 205 3.56 -17.02 -60.28
C GLU A 205 3.97 -16.30 -58.99
N PRO A 206 4.66 -16.96 -58.08
CA PRO A 206 5.16 -16.34 -56.87
C PRO A 206 6.26 -15.34 -57.19
N THR A 207 5.94 -14.06 -57.18
CA THR A 207 6.95 -13.01 -57.11
C THR A 207 7.59 -13.11 -55.72
N PRO A 208 8.93 -13.25 -55.61
CA PRO A 208 9.58 -13.25 -54.30
C PRO A 208 9.40 -11.85 -53.68
N ILE A 209 8.64 -11.79 -52.62
CA ILE A 209 8.61 -10.62 -51.73
C ILE A 209 10.00 -10.52 -51.12
N PRO A 210 10.72 -9.39 -51.26
CA PRO A 210 11.95 -9.20 -50.52
C PRO A 210 11.54 -9.30 -49.02
N ILE A 211 12.14 -10.25 -48.33
CA ILE A 211 12.16 -10.25 -46.87
C ILE A 211 13.00 -9.01 -46.54
N GLU A 212 12.34 -7.89 -46.31
CA GLU A 212 12.97 -6.79 -45.62
C GLU A 212 13.29 -7.37 -44.24
N GLU A 213 14.57 -7.63 -44.04
CA GLU A 213 15.14 -8.05 -42.76
C GLU A 213 14.73 -6.94 -41.79
N GLU A 214 13.61 -7.18 -41.04
CA GLU A 214 13.17 -6.31 -40.00
C GLU A 214 14.37 -6.18 -39.07
N ALA A 215 15.01 -5.02 -39.11
CA ALA A 215 16.15 -4.72 -38.25
C ALA A 215 15.70 -5.05 -36.84
N ALA A 216 16.35 -6.06 -36.27
CA ALA A 216 16.15 -6.39 -34.86
C ALA A 216 16.09 -5.07 -34.08
N PRO A 217 15.09 -4.89 -33.20
CA PRO A 217 15.04 -3.68 -32.41
C PRO A 217 16.43 -3.51 -31.81
N THR A 218 17.08 -2.46 -32.20
CA THR A 218 18.32 -2.04 -31.57
C THR A 218 17.93 -1.84 -30.13
N ASP A 219 18.24 -2.83 -29.30
CA ASP A 219 18.29 -2.70 -27.87
C ASP A 219 19.19 -1.50 -27.57
N ILE A 220 18.59 -0.32 -27.57
CA ILE A 220 19.16 0.81 -26.87
C ILE A 220 18.95 0.41 -25.41
N ALA A 221 19.82 -0.45 -24.91
CA ALA A 221 19.96 -0.66 -23.49
C ALA A 221 20.02 0.75 -22.88
N PRO A 222 19.08 1.14 -22.01
CA PRO A 222 19.17 2.41 -21.34
C PRO A 222 20.57 2.45 -20.74
N THR A 223 21.37 3.42 -21.17
CA THR A 223 22.71 3.63 -20.60
C THR A 223 22.47 3.70 -19.10
N PRO A 224 22.92 2.74 -18.30
CA PRO A 224 22.68 2.80 -16.87
C PRO A 224 23.34 4.08 -16.40
N THR A 225 22.54 5.05 -16.00
CA THR A 225 23.05 6.18 -15.23
C THR A 225 23.63 5.53 -13.99
N VAL A 226 24.96 5.45 -13.91
CA VAL A 226 25.63 4.81 -12.78
C VAL A 226 25.24 5.60 -11.56
N TYR A 227 24.27 5.08 -10.82
CA TYR A 227 23.81 5.67 -9.58
C TYR A 227 24.94 5.43 -8.58
N THR A 228 25.75 6.46 -8.32
CA THR A 228 26.92 6.35 -7.47
C THR A 228 26.55 6.41 -5.99
N VAL A 229 27.39 5.81 -5.13
CA VAL A 229 27.25 5.93 -3.66
C VAL A 229 27.13 7.38 -3.21
N ASP A 230 27.88 8.30 -3.84
CA ASP A 230 27.81 9.72 -3.49
C ASP A 230 26.48 10.37 -3.88
N ALA A 231 25.89 9.97 -5.01
CA ALA A 231 24.56 10.42 -5.41
C ALA A 231 23.48 9.87 -4.46
N TYR A 232 23.57 8.61 -4.07
CA TYR A 232 22.69 8.00 -3.08
C TYR A 232 22.76 8.74 -1.74
N ARG A 233 23.97 8.94 -1.19
CA ARG A 233 24.15 9.67 0.06
C ARG A 233 23.57 11.07 0.01
N SER A 234 23.80 11.79 -1.09
CA SER A 234 23.25 13.13 -1.26
C SER A 234 21.72 13.15 -1.25
N GLN A 235 21.08 12.18 -1.90
CA GLN A 235 19.62 12.06 -1.91
C GLN A 235 19.08 11.62 -0.55
N TYR A 236 19.77 10.73 0.14
CA TYR A 236 19.41 10.30 1.49
C TYR A 236 19.47 11.47 2.47
N ASP A 237 20.56 12.25 2.46
CA ASP A 237 20.72 13.42 3.32
C ASP A 237 19.65 14.49 3.04
N GLU A 238 19.30 14.69 1.76
CA GLU A 238 18.22 15.62 1.38
C GLU A 238 16.86 15.10 1.85
N TYR A 239 16.56 13.82 1.67
CA TYR A 239 15.33 13.20 2.14
C TYR A 239 15.21 13.29 3.67
N LEU A 240 16.27 12.94 4.39
CA LEU A 240 16.33 13.01 5.85
C LEU A 240 16.08 14.43 6.36
N LYS A 241 16.66 15.44 5.68
CA LYS A 241 16.39 16.84 6.00
C LYS A 241 14.92 17.19 5.79
N VAL A 242 14.34 16.79 4.66
CA VAL A 242 12.94 17.10 4.34
C VAL A 242 12.01 16.43 5.35
N VAL A 243 12.16 15.13 5.61
CA VAL A 243 11.30 14.42 6.55
C VAL A 243 11.49 14.90 7.99
N GLY A 244 12.70 15.29 8.37
CA GLY A 244 13.00 15.93 9.65
C GLY A 244 12.33 17.29 9.82
N ASP A 245 12.43 18.15 8.80
CA ASP A 245 11.84 19.50 8.83
C ASP A 245 10.30 19.46 8.82
N TYR A 246 9.68 18.53 8.07
CA TYR A 246 8.23 18.50 7.89
C TYR A 246 7.50 17.57 8.86
N ALA A 247 8.12 16.43 9.25
CA ALA A 247 7.48 15.41 10.06
C ALA A 247 8.16 15.16 11.40
N ASP A 248 9.23 15.88 11.73
CA ASP A 248 10.02 15.68 12.96
C ASP A 248 10.44 14.20 13.15
N ILE A 249 10.97 13.60 12.08
CA ILE A 249 11.45 12.22 12.04
C ILE A 249 12.96 12.23 11.89
N SER A 250 13.62 11.55 12.80
CA SER A 250 15.08 11.40 12.78
C SER A 250 15.52 10.19 11.94
N ASP A 251 16.81 10.13 11.66
CA ASP A 251 17.46 8.98 11.02
C ASP A 251 17.16 7.66 11.76
N THR A 252 17.30 7.67 13.09
CA THR A 252 16.99 6.52 13.95
C THR A 252 15.50 6.12 13.86
N ASP A 253 14.59 7.10 13.76
CA ASP A 253 13.16 6.82 13.62
C ASP A 253 12.86 6.17 12.25
N LEU A 254 13.53 6.62 11.18
CA LEU A 254 13.42 5.98 9.86
C LEU A 254 13.93 4.54 9.89
N HIS A 255 15.12 4.30 10.43
CA HIS A 255 15.67 2.94 10.55
C HIS A 255 14.71 2.02 11.31
N TRP A 256 14.14 2.48 12.42
CA TRP A 256 13.15 1.71 13.18
C TRP A 256 11.90 1.38 12.35
N ILE A 257 11.36 2.35 11.60
CA ILE A 257 10.19 2.14 10.74
C ILE A 257 10.50 1.10 9.64
N PHE A 258 11.67 1.20 8.99
CA PHE A 258 12.07 0.27 7.94
C PHE A 258 12.45 -1.10 8.47
N GLU A 259 12.95 -1.18 9.69
CA GLU A 259 13.14 -2.45 10.42
C GLU A 259 11.80 -3.16 10.62
N CYS A 260 10.72 -2.44 11.02
CA CYS A 260 9.35 -3.01 11.11
C CYS A 260 8.89 -3.60 9.77
N TYR A 261 9.05 -2.85 8.66
CA TYR A 261 8.72 -3.37 7.33
C TYR A 261 9.52 -4.64 6.98
N LEU A 262 10.80 -4.66 7.29
CA LEU A 262 11.67 -5.78 6.97
C LEU A 262 11.35 -7.02 7.81
N TYR A 263 10.99 -6.86 9.10
CA TYR A 263 10.48 -7.96 9.92
C TYR A 263 9.20 -8.55 9.33
N ARG A 264 8.25 -7.69 8.94
CA ARG A 264 7.00 -8.12 8.31
C ARG A 264 7.27 -8.90 7.02
N GLN A 265 8.16 -8.43 6.18
CA GLN A 265 8.52 -9.09 4.92
C GLN A 265 9.17 -10.45 5.17
N LYS A 266 10.20 -10.52 6.01
CA LYS A 266 10.89 -11.80 6.32
C LYS A 266 9.96 -12.82 6.95
N LEU A 267 9.09 -12.38 7.85
CA LEU A 267 8.13 -13.26 8.49
C LEU A 267 7.08 -13.75 7.48
N MET A 268 6.59 -12.89 6.60
CA MET A 268 5.70 -13.28 5.52
C MET A 268 6.34 -14.35 4.64
N ASP A 269 7.61 -14.19 4.24
CA ASP A 269 8.34 -15.18 3.45
C ASP A 269 8.40 -16.54 4.15
N VAL A 270 8.59 -16.57 5.47
CA VAL A 270 8.64 -17.80 6.25
C VAL A 270 7.26 -18.45 6.39
N ILE A 271 6.24 -17.67 6.73
CA ILE A 271 4.87 -18.18 6.94
C ILE A 271 4.26 -18.69 5.63
N THR A 272 4.63 -18.08 4.50
CA THR A 272 4.08 -18.42 3.18
C THR A 272 5.00 -19.31 2.34
N ALA A 273 6.08 -19.84 2.93
CA ALA A 273 7.07 -20.65 2.21
C ALA A 273 6.51 -21.93 1.60
N ASP A 274 5.47 -22.49 2.21
CA ASP A 274 4.84 -23.75 1.78
C ASP A 274 3.68 -23.55 0.78
N ILE A 275 3.40 -22.29 0.36
CA ILE A 275 2.38 -22.01 -0.65
C ILE A 275 2.81 -22.64 -1.98
N ALA A 276 1.92 -23.43 -2.56
CA ALA A 276 2.17 -24.05 -3.86
C ALA A 276 2.31 -22.97 -4.94
N THR A 277 3.35 -23.10 -5.76
CA THR A 277 3.58 -22.20 -6.91
C THR A 277 2.87 -22.65 -8.18
N GLU A 278 2.23 -23.82 -8.13
CA GLU A 278 1.45 -24.40 -9.21
C GLU A 278 0.05 -24.74 -8.70
N ALA A 279 -0.95 -24.55 -9.53
CA ALA A 279 -2.34 -24.94 -9.24
C ALA A 279 -3.00 -25.55 -10.48
N GLU A 280 -4.06 -26.34 -10.27
CA GLU A 280 -4.93 -26.75 -11.35
C GLU A 280 -5.63 -25.51 -11.91
N GLN A 281 -5.54 -25.31 -13.24
CA GLN A 281 -6.19 -24.22 -13.97
C GLN A 281 -7.11 -24.84 -15.03
N ALA A 282 -8.25 -24.16 -15.23
CA ALA A 282 -9.18 -24.47 -16.29
C ALA A 282 -9.08 -23.41 -17.41
N TRP A 283 -9.18 -23.85 -18.66
CA TRP A 283 -9.36 -23.00 -19.81
C TRP A 283 -10.72 -23.25 -20.39
N VAL A 284 -11.55 -22.23 -20.43
CA VAL A 284 -12.92 -22.31 -20.94
C VAL A 284 -13.25 -21.16 -21.87
N ARG A 285 -14.32 -21.35 -22.64
CA ARG A 285 -15.03 -20.24 -23.25
C ARG A 285 -16.48 -20.26 -22.80
N HIS A 286 -17.12 -19.08 -22.76
CA HIS A 286 -18.51 -18.98 -22.34
C HIS A 286 -19.34 -18.00 -23.16
N ILE A 287 -20.66 -18.15 -23.05
CA ILE A 287 -21.65 -17.21 -23.56
C ILE A 287 -22.50 -16.76 -22.37
N LEU A 288 -22.53 -15.47 -22.07
CA LEU A 288 -23.32 -14.90 -21.00
C LEU A 288 -24.56 -14.25 -21.59
N VAL A 289 -25.74 -14.61 -21.09
CA VAL A 289 -27.04 -14.04 -21.52
C VAL A 289 -27.87 -13.63 -20.29
N ALA A 290 -28.91 -12.84 -20.52
CA ALA A 290 -29.69 -12.19 -19.47
C ALA A 290 -30.57 -13.15 -18.67
N ASP A 291 -31.13 -14.19 -19.33
CA ASP A 291 -32.09 -15.10 -18.73
C ASP A 291 -31.93 -16.55 -19.22
N GLU A 292 -32.62 -17.47 -18.52
CA GLU A 292 -32.55 -18.91 -18.77
C GLU A 292 -33.09 -19.27 -20.18
N GLU A 293 -34.15 -18.57 -20.66
CA GLU A 293 -34.75 -18.84 -21.96
C GLU A 293 -33.76 -18.58 -23.10
N ALA A 294 -33.01 -17.47 -23.01
CA ALA A 294 -31.92 -17.15 -23.94
C ALA A 294 -30.77 -18.19 -23.86
N ALA A 295 -30.41 -18.65 -22.67
CA ALA A 295 -29.37 -19.68 -22.49
C ALA A 295 -29.79 -21.03 -23.13
N ILE A 296 -31.05 -21.42 -22.97
CA ILE A 296 -31.63 -22.63 -23.63
C ILE A 296 -31.62 -22.47 -25.17
N GLU A 297 -31.93 -21.28 -25.70
CA GLU A 297 -31.85 -21.01 -27.14
C GLU A 297 -30.41 -21.13 -27.65
N VAL A 298 -29.43 -20.57 -26.93
CA VAL A 298 -28.01 -20.72 -27.26
C VAL A 298 -27.61 -22.20 -27.28
N LEU A 299 -27.99 -22.96 -26.25
CA LEU A 299 -27.68 -24.39 -26.19
C LEU A 299 -28.29 -25.16 -27.38
N ALA A 300 -29.54 -24.91 -27.72
CA ALA A 300 -30.20 -25.53 -28.86
C ALA A 300 -29.51 -25.20 -30.21
N ARG A 301 -28.97 -24.00 -30.39
CA ARG A 301 -28.17 -23.60 -31.56
C ARG A 301 -26.83 -24.34 -31.60
N LEU A 302 -26.19 -24.50 -30.45
CA LEU A 302 -24.96 -25.28 -30.32
C LEU A 302 -25.17 -26.78 -30.63
N GLU A 303 -26.29 -27.36 -30.18
CA GLU A 303 -26.64 -28.78 -30.45
C GLU A 303 -26.83 -29.08 -31.93
N VAL A 304 -27.33 -28.10 -32.73
CA VAL A 304 -27.47 -28.25 -34.19
C VAL A 304 -26.17 -27.96 -34.94
N GLY A 305 -25.09 -27.65 -34.22
CA GLY A 305 -23.74 -27.53 -34.76
C GLY A 305 -23.33 -26.11 -35.14
N GLU A 306 -24.01 -25.08 -34.63
CA GLU A 306 -23.54 -23.70 -34.80
C GLU A 306 -22.23 -23.47 -34.06
N ASP A 307 -21.43 -22.58 -34.59
CA ASP A 307 -20.10 -22.29 -34.04
C ASP A 307 -20.18 -21.49 -32.75
N PHE A 308 -19.55 -22.01 -31.69
CA PHE A 308 -19.58 -21.42 -30.37
C PHE A 308 -19.04 -19.99 -30.34
N ALA A 309 -17.90 -19.74 -31.02
CA ALA A 309 -17.28 -18.42 -31.01
C ALA A 309 -18.16 -17.37 -31.71
N LYS A 310 -18.82 -17.75 -32.82
CA LYS A 310 -19.74 -16.84 -33.49
C LYS A 310 -20.97 -16.54 -32.64
N LEU A 311 -21.50 -17.54 -31.93
CA LEU A 311 -22.60 -17.35 -31.00
C LEU A 311 -22.22 -16.43 -29.84
N ALA A 312 -21.02 -16.57 -29.32
CA ALA A 312 -20.47 -15.69 -28.29
C ALA A 312 -20.38 -14.24 -28.81
N GLU A 313 -19.80 -14.03 -29.98
CA GLU A 313 -19.73 -12.69 -30.60
C GLU A 313 -21.10 -12.07 -30.85
N GLU A 314 -22.12 -12.89 -31.21
CA GLU A 314 -23.45 -12.43 -31.54
C GLU A 314 -24.34 -12.16 -30.32
N LEU A 315 -24.27 -13.01 -29.30
CA LEU A 315 -25.26 -13.07 -28.21
C LEU A 315 -24.69 -12.79 -26.81
N SER A 316 -23.38 -12.97 -26.60
CA SER A 316 -22.83 -12.81 -25.27
C SER A 316 -22.86 -11.35 -24.84
N THR A 317 -23.32 -11.12 -23.61
CA THR A 317 -23.32 -9.82 -22.96
C THR A 317 -22.05 -9.57 -22.15
N ASP A 318 -21.12 -10.54 -22.11
CA ASP A 318 -19.82 -10.37 -21.42
C ASP A 318 -18.87 -9.46 -22.21
N PRO A 319 -18.55 -8.26 -21.70
CA PRO A 319 -17.72 -7.32 -22.43
C PRO A 319 -16.24 -7.77 -22.53
N GLY A 320 -15.81 -8.70 -21.68
CA GLY A 320 -14.43 -9.15 -21.61
C GLY A 320 -14.09 -10.20 -22.66
N SER A 321 -14.98 -11.12 -22.94
CA SER A 321 -14.71 -12.29 -23.79
C SER A 321 -15.54 -12.39 -25.04
N ALA A 322 -16.71 -11.73 -25.13
CA ALA A 322 -17.63 -11.86 -26.29
C ALA A 322 -16.94 -11.65 -27.63
N ALA A 323 -16.16 -10.57 -27.79
CA ALA A 323 -15.45 -10.24 -29.03
C ALA A 323 -14.33 -11.22 -29.41
N ASN A 324 -13.90 -12.06 -28.45
CA ASN A 324 -12.91 -13.12 -28.64
C ASN A 324 -13.54 -14.51 -28.69
N GLY A 325 -14.82 -14.61 -29.08
CA GLY A 325 -15.53 -15.89 -29.17
C GLY A 325 -15.83 -16.53 -27.81
N GLY A 326 -15.89 -15.73 -26.76
CA GLY A 326 -16.14 -16.15 -25.39
C GLY A 326 -14.93 -16.71 -24.64
N ASP A 327 -13.74 -16.65 -25.21
CA ASP A 327 -12.50 -17.20 -24.61
C ASP A 327 -12.09 -16.42 -23.35
N MET A 328 -12.04 -17.16 -22.21
CA MET A 328 -11.67 -16.62 -20.89
C MET A 328 -10.19 -16.81 -20.58
N GLY A 329 -9.46 -17.57 -21.40
CA GLY A 329 -8.09 -17.99 -21.05
C GLY A 329 -8.04 -19.00 -19.89
N TRP A 330 -6.83 -19.17 -19.34
CA TRP A 330 -6.59 -20.02 -18.18
C TRP A 330 -6.88 -19.26 -16.89
N PHE A 331 -7.57 -19.89 -15.95
CA PHE A 331 -7.81 -19.33 -14.62
C PHE A 331 -7.78 -20.45 -13.56
N GLY A 332 -7.37 -20.05 -12.36
CA GLY A 332 -7.34 -20.89 -11.16
C GLY A 332 -8.61 -20.79 -10.33
N THR A 333 -8.66 -21.59 -9.26
CA THR A 333 -9.73 -21.56 -8.27
C THR A 333 -9.78 -20.20 -7.55
N GLY A 334 -10.99 -19.67 -7.32
CA GLY A 334 -11.23 -18.41 -6.64
C GLY A 334 -11.21 -17.17 -7.53
N GLN A 335 -10.93 -17.32 -8.83
CA GLN A 335 -10.90 -16.19 -9.78
C GLN A 335 -12.26 -15.90 -10.43
N MET A 336 -13.18 -16.87 -10.39
CA MET A 336 -14.53 -16.76 -10.98
C MET A 336 -15.60 -16.90 -9.92
N VAL A 337 -16.85 -16.53 -10.25
CA VAL A 337 -17.98 -16.78 -9.34
C VAL A 337 -18.17 -18.28 -9.12
N ALA A 338 -18.55 -18.66 -7.90
CA ALA A 338 -18.54 -20.04 -7.44
C ALA A 338 -19.34 -21.00 -8.32
N GLU A 339 -20.49 -20.58 -8.83
CA GLU A 339 -21.37 -21.36 -9.67
C GLU A 339 -20.72 -21.66 -11.04
N PHE A 340 -20.06 -20.67 -11.63
CA PHE A 340 -19.32 -20.81 -12.88
C PHE A 340 -18.11 -21.71 -12.70
N GLU A 341 -17.32 -21.46 -11.66
CA GLU A 341 -16.09 -22.19 -11.35
C GLU A 341 -16.38 -23.67 -11.13
N ALA A 342 -17.36 -24.01 -10.30
CA ALA A 342 -17.74 -25.38 -10.01
C ALA A 342 -18.05 -26.19 -11.29
N VAL A 343 -18.70 -25.56 -12.26
CA VAL A 343 -19.02 -26.18 -13.55
C VAL A 343 -17.77 -26.25 -14.42
N ALA A 344 -17.02 -25.16 -14.56
CA ALA A 344 -15.82 -25.12 -15.38
C ALA A 344 -14.80 -26.19 -15.01
N PHE A 345 -14.57 -26.42 -13.71
CA PHE A 345 -13.66 -27.44 -13.22
C PHE A 345 -14.24 -28.87 -13.25
N SER A 346 -15.55 -29.06 -13.43
CA SER A 346 -16.20 -30.37 -13.52
C SER A 346 -16.37 -30.90 -14.94
N LEU A 347 -16.39 -30.02 -15.96
CA LEU A 347 -16.66 -30.42 -17.35
C LEU A 347 -15.50 -31.23 -17.93
N GLU A 348 -15.84 -32.21 -18.75
CA GLU A 348 -14.84 -32.87 -19.61
C GLU A 348 -14.40 -31.93 -20.74
N ILE A 349 -13.13 -32.05 -21.16
CA ILE A 349 -12.61 -31.21 -22.24
C ILE A 349 -13.43 -31.39 -23.51
N GLY A 350 -13.92 -30.29 -24.06
CA GLY A 350 -14.80 -30.26 -25.22
C GLY A 350 -16.30 -30.29 -24.89
N ALA A 351 -16.68 -30.64 -23.67
CA ALA A 351 -18.07 -30.64 -23.23
C ALA A 351 -18.60 -29.21 -23.05
N ILE A 352 -19.90 -29.05 -23.31
CA ILE A 352 -20.67 -27.82 -23.09
C ILE A 352 -21.58 -28.06 -21.88
N SER A 353 -21.71 -27.06 -21.02
CA SER A 353 -22.55 -27.13 -19.82
C SER A 353 -24.03 -27.00 -20.15
N GLU A 354 -24.88 -27.44 -19.22
CA GLU A 354 -26.24 -26.91 -19.08
C GLU A 354 -26.15 -25.41 -18.69
N PRO A 355 -27.27 -24.63 -18.82
CA PRO A 355 -27.30 -23.25 -18.36
C PRO A 355 -26.94 -23.13 -16.89
N VAL A 356 -26.00 -22.21 -16.56
CA VAL A 356 -25.50 -21.96 -15.21
C VAL A 356 -25.90 -20.56 -14.78
N GLU A 357 -26.69 -20.44 -13.71
CA GLU A 357 -27.12 -19.18 -13.15
C GLU A 357 -26.03 -18.56 -12.26
N SER A 358 -25.85 -17.23 -12.37
CA SER A 358 -25.02 -16.43 -11.48
C SER A 358 -25.64 -15.05 -11.28
N ASP A 359 -25.05 -14.23 -10.43
CA ASP A 359 -25.45 -12.82 -10.24
C ASP A 359 -25.30 -11.96 -11.50
N TYR A 360 -24.53 -12.40 -12.51
CA TYR A 360 -24.32 -11.71 -13.78
C TYR A 360 -25.30 -12.13 -14.88
N GLY A 361 -26.04 -13.21 -14.69
CA GLY A 361 -26.93 -13.80 -15.66
C GLY A 361 -26.70 -15.30 -15.83
N TRP A 362 -26.96 -15.80 -17.03
CA TRP A 362 -26.90 -17.22 -17.37
C TRP A 362 -25.72 -17.50 -18.31
N HIS A 363 -24.92 -18.48 -17.95
CA HIS A 363 -23.72 -18.87 -18.68
C HIS A 363 -23.91 -20.23 -19.38
N ILE A 364 -23.46 -20.32 -20.63
CA ILE A 364 -23.17 -21.58 -21.31
C ILE A 364 -21.67 -21.68 -21.40
N ILE A 365 -21.06 -22.72 -20.77
CA ILE A 365 -19.63 -22.88 -20.60
C ILE A 365 -19.15 -24.05 -21.43
N GLN A 366 -18.03 -23.90 -22.14
CA GLN A 366 -17.36 -25.00 -22.80
C GLN A 366 -15.92 -25.12 -22.28
N ALA A 367 -15.55 -26.34 -21.83
CA ALA A 367 -14.20 -26.64 -21.39
C ALA A 367 -13.26 -26.82 -22.60
N LEU A 368 -12.15 -26.06 -22.62
CA LEU A 368 -11.11 -26.16 -23.64
C LEU A 368 -9.86 -26.87 -23.14
N GLY A 369 -9.55 -26.76 -21.83
CA GLY A 369 -8.38 -27.40 -21.24
C GLY A 369 -8.43 -27.43 -19.72
N ARG A 370 -7.60 -28.31 -19.13
CA ARG A 370 -7.35 -28.38 -17.69
C ARG A 370 -5.96 -28.91 -17.47
N GLU A 371 -5.13 -28.13 -16.77
CA GLU A 371 -3.71 -28.46 -16.53
C GLU A 371 -3.26 -27.91 -15.19
N THR A 372 -2.28 -28.56 -14.56
CA THR A 372 -1.50 -27.94 -13.48
C THR A 372 -0.52 -26.96 -14.12
N ARG A 373 -0.61 -25.69 -13.74
CA ARG A 373 0.17 -24.61 -14.31
C ARG A 373 0.77 -23.77 -13.20
N LEU A 374 1.85 -23.05 -13.50
CA LEU A 374 2.38 -22.03 -12.60
C LEU A 374 1.32 -20.96 -12.34
N ILE A 375 1.17 -20.61 -11.08
CA ILE A 375 0.37 -19.46 -10.68
C ILE A 375 1.10 -18.20 -11.15
N ASP A 376 0.36 -17.23 -11.68
CA ASP A 376 0.92 -15.93 -12.05
C ASP A 376 1.56 -15.25 -10.83
N GLU A 377 2.63 -14.49 -11.03
CA GLU A 377 3.38 -13.86 -9.94
C GLU A 377 2.50 -12.92 -9.11
N ALA A 378 1.61 -12.17 -9.77
CA ALA A 378 0.68 -11.26 -9.08
C ALA A 378 -0.35 -12.03 -8.24
N ASP A 379 -0.89 -13.13 -8.76
CA ASP A 379 -1.83 -14.00 -8.03
C ASP A 379 -1.13 -14.70 -6.86
N LEU A 380 0.12 -15.13 -7.06
CA LEU A 380 0.90 -15.75 -6.01
C LEU A 380 1.23 -14.75 -4.87
N ASP A 381 1.56 -13.52 -5.22
CA ASP A 381 1.81 -12.47 -4.24
C ASP A 381 0.53 -12.10 -3.48
N GLN A 382 -0.60 -12.04 -4.16
CA GLN A 382 -1.89 -11.85 -3.51
C GLN A 382 -2.20 -12.98 -2.53
N LEU A 383 -2.04 -14.23 -2.94
CA LEU A 383 -2.26 -15.41 -2.10
C LEU A 383 -1.35 -15.41 -0.86
N ARG A 384 -0.08 -15.00 -1.02
CA ARG A 384 0.85 -14.83 0.10
C ARG A 384 0.38 -13.76 1.07
N GLN A 385 -0.07 -12.62 0.56
CA GLN A 385 -0.57 -11.52 1.39
C GLN A 385 -1.83 -11.94 2.15
N GLU A 386 -2.79 -12.59 1.50
CA GLU A 386 -4.02 -13.10 2.13
C GLU A 386 -3.70 -14.13 3.22
N THR A 387 -2.87 -15.12 2.91
CA THR A 387 -2.45 -16.16 3.87
C THR A 387 -1.75 -15.55 5.09
N PHE A 388 -0.85 -14.59 4.86
CA PHE A 388 -0.16 -13.90 5.93
C PHE A 388 -1.12 -13.05 6.78
N GLN A 389 -2.09 -12.38 6.16
CA GLN A 389 -3.07 -11.57 6.87
C GLN A 389 -4.03 -12.43 7.70
N GLU A 390 -4.46 -13.58 7.18
CA GLU A 390 -5.26 -14.55 7.95
C GLU A 390 -4.49 -15.07 9.17
N TRP A 391 -3.23 -15.45 8.96
CA TRP A 391 -2.34 -15.89 10.03
C TRP A 391 -2.15 -14.79 11.10
N LEU A 392 -1.90 -13.55 10.68
CA LEU A 392 -1.71 -12.41 11.60
C LEU A 392 -2.98 -12.08 12.36
N THR A 393 -4.14 -12.21 11.72
CA THR A 393 -5.45 -12.04 12.38
C THR A 393 -5.65 -13.09 13.47
N ALA A 394 -5.35 -14.36 13.19
CA ALA A 394 -5.43 -15.42 14.19
C ALA A 394 -4.45 -15.19 15.35
N LEU A 395 -3.23 -14.74 15.06
CA LEU A 395 -2.24 -14.40 16.09
C LEU A 395 -2.73 -13.26 16.99
N ARG A 396 -3.37 -12.25 16.40
CA ARG A 396 -3.95 -11.12 17.14
C ARG A 396 -5.13 -11.54 18.04
N GLU A 397 -5.94 -12.50 17.60
CA GLU A 397 -7.06 -13.02 18.40
C GLU A 397 -6.59 -13.81 19.64
N GLU A 398 -5.41 -14.42 19.58
CA GLU A 398 -4.80 -15.15 20.69
C GLU A 398 -4.07 -14.24 21.67
N ALA A 399 -3.69 -13.03 21.27
CA ALA A 399 -2.92 -12.08 22.06
C ALA A 399 -3.78 -11.29 23.04
N ASP A 400 -3.20 -10.93 24.20
CA ASP A 400 -3.81 -9.99 25.15
C ASP A 400 -3.50 -8.56 24.71
N VAL A 401 -4.52 -7.88 24.13
CA VAL A 401 -4.39 -6.54 23.57
C VAL A 401 -5.26 -5.55 24.35
N GLU A 402 -4.61 -4.59 24.98
CA GLU A 402 -5.26 -3.48 25.68
C GLU A 402 -4.89 -2.15 25.00
N THR A 403 -5.90 -1.36 24.63
CA THR A 403 -5.69 -0.02 24.05
C THR A 403 -6.10 1.06 25.04
N TYR A 404 -5.28 2.11 25.15
CA TYR A 404 -5.51 3.25 26.02
C TYR A 404 -5.99 4.48 25.22
N GLU A 405 -6.18 5.60 25.92
CA GLU A 405 -6.58 6.84 25.24
C GLU A 405 -5.42 7.43 24.42
N TRP A 406 -5.56 7.40 23.12
CA TRP A 406 -4.58 7.89 22.16
C TRP A 406 -5.06 9.09 21.31
N SER A 407 -6.37 9.36 21.26
CA SER A 407 -6.93 10.36 20.34
C SER A 407 -6.37 11.77 20.56
N ALA A 408 -6.04 12.10 21.81
CA ALA A 408 -5.48 13.41 22.17
C ALA A 408 -4.00 13.60 21.79
N VAL A 409 -3.30 12.52 21.38
CA VAL A 409 -1.88 12.54 21.06
C VAL A 409 -1.58 12.28 19.58
N VAL A 410 -2.61 12.13 18.73
CA VAL A 410 -2.45 11.99 17.28
C VAL A 410 -1.88 13.29 16.70
N PRO A 411 -0.76 13.24 15.98
CA PRO A 411 -0.21 14.41 15.30
C PRO A 411 -1.15 14.94 14.23
N ILE A 412 -1.26 16.27 14.11
CA ILE A 412 -2.03 16.93 13.06
C ILE A 412 -1.16 17.50 11.94
N GLU A 413 0.16 17.49 12.14
CA GLU A 413 1.17 17.88 11.16
C GLU A 413 2.02 16.68 10.71
N PRO A 414 2.49 16.68 9.44
CA PRO A 414 2.26 17.65 8.39
C PRO A 414 0.82 17.68 7.88
N SER A 415 0.34 18.83 7.43
CA SER A 415 -1.00 19.02 6.90
C SER A 415 -0.99 19.30 5.39
N ILE A 416 -2.11 19.03 4.72
CA ILE A 416 -2.29 19.37 3.31
C ILE A 416 -2.20 20.90 3.18
N PRO A 417 -1.42 21.45 2.21
CA PRO A 417 -1.38 22.89 1.95
C PRO A 417 -2.78 23.45 1.68
N ALA A 418 -3.14 24.56 2.31
CA ALA A 418 -4.49 25.13 2.28
C ALA A 418 -5.00 25.43 0.85
N ASN A 419 -4.09 25.69 -0.10
CA ASN A 419 -4.41 25.92 -1.51
C ASN A 419 -4.70 24.63 -2.31
N MET A 420 -4.45 23.46 -1.73
CA MET A 420 -4.70 22.16 -2.35
C MET A 420 -5.93 21.46 -1.74
N LEU A 421 -6.46 21.95 -0.62
CA LEU A 421 -7.62 21.35 0.02
C LEU A 421 -8.84 21.37 -0.92
N LEU A 422 -9.45 20.20 -1.10
CA LEU A 422 -10.76 20.13 -1.73
C LEU A 422 -11.79 20.70 -0.75
N THR A 423 -12.58 21.67 -1.24
CA THR A 423 -13.72 22.15 -0.47
C THR A 423 -14.87 21.17 -0.66
N THR A 424 -15.55 20.80 0.43
CA THR A 424 -16.80 20.05 0.36
C THR A 424 -17.76 20.68 -0.64
N PRO A 425 -18.36 19.89 -1.54
CA PRO A 425 -19.36 20.40 -2.48
C PRO A 425 -20.58 20.96 -1.78
#